data_5b72e1153e169c69afeba8bacccf607a
#
_entry.id   5b72e1153e169c69afeba8bacccf607a
#
_cell.length_a   1.000
_cell.length_b   1.000
_cell.length_c   1.000
_cell.angle_alpha   90.00
_cell.angle_beta   90.00
_cell.angle_gamma   90.00
#
_symmetry.space_group_name_H-M   'P 1'
#
loop_
_entity.id
_entity.type
_entity.pdbx_description
1 polymer ?
#
loop_
_entity_poly.entity_id
_entity_poly.type
_entity_poly.pdbx_seq_one_letter_code
_entity_poly.pdbx_strand_id
1 'polypeptide(L)'
;RLGNNRKFAHMQIEFGKYEGAGNDFVIIDNRERVFEPRPALVAALCDRRFGIGADGLMLLEEECGADFRMRYFNSDGPEATMCGNGGRCMALFARHAGAAGERMAFAAVDGLHRAEVLACGGDAGRIALGMTEPHGFAEAEEGYFVDTGSPHYVRFVEDVERVDVRGEGRRVRNLPAFAGTGGVNVNFVEVAGEGTLKVRTYERGVEDETLACGTGSVAAAVVASRVRFPQVRSID
;
A
#
# COMPACT_ATOMS: atom_id res chain seq x y z
N ARG A 1 -34.54 -38.91 -17.64
CA ARG A 1 -33.60 -39.58 -16.73
C ARG A 1 -32.76 -38.49 -16.04
N LEU A 2 -32.92 -38.52 -14.78
CA LEU A 2 -32.44 -37.62 -13.79
C LEU A 2 -30.92 -37.56 -13.70
N GLY A 3 -30.46 -36.48 -13.80
CA GLY A 3 -29.35 -35.78 -13.48
C GLY A 3 -28.49 -36.05 -12.32
N ASN A 4 -27.34 -35.58 -12.44
CA ASN A 4 -26.32 -35.45 -11.44
C ASN A 4 -26.68 -34.37 -10.43
N ASN A 5 -27.12 -34.78 -9.26
CA ASN A 5 -27.00 -33.99 -8.04
C ASN A 5 -25.49 -33.91 -7.69
N ARG A 6 -24.78 -32.99 -8.30
CA ARG A 6 -23.49 -32.56 -7.75
C ARG A 6 -23.82 -31.87 -6.43
N LYS A 7 -23.56 -32.54 -5.32
CA LYS A 7 -23.44 -31.90 -4.02
C LYS A 7 -22.36 -30.82 -4.19
N PHE A 8 -22.76 -29.59 -4.28
CA PHE A 8 -21.85 -28.47 -4.08
C PHE A 8 -21.40 -28.58 -2.63
N ALA A 9 -20.19 -29.04 -2.42
CA ALA A 9 -19.54 -28.88 -1.13
C ALA A 9 -19.43 -27.38 -0.92
N HIS A 10 -20.21 -26.83 0.00
CA HIS A 10 -20.07 -25.43 0.44
C HIS A 10 -18.75 -25.38 1.19
N MET A 11 -17.70 -24.92 0.52
CA MET A 11 -16.45 -24.58 1.18
C MET A 11 -16.67 -23.25 1.88
N GLN A 12 -16.57 -23.26 3.20
CA GLN A 12 -16.64 -22.05 4.01
C GLN A 12 -15.18 -21.59 4.26
N ILE A 13 -14.89 -20.34 3.94
CA ILE A 13 -13.59 -19.73 4.17
C ILE A 13 -13.79 -18.54 5.09
N GLU A 14 -13.06 -18.50 6.18
CA GLU A 14 -13.02 -17.36 7.07
C GLU A 14 -12.09 -16.28 6.51
N PHE A 15 -12.48 -15.03 6.68
CA PHE A 15 -11.67 -13.90 6.25
C PHE A 15 -11.77 -12.74 7.24
N GLY A 16 -10.74 -11.92 7.30
CA GLY A 16 -10.76 -10.61 7.94
C GLY A 16 -11.03 -9.50 6.93
N LYS A 17 -11.81 -8.50 7.33
CA LYS A 17 -11.96 -7.26 6.56
C LYS A 17 -11.16 -6.16 7.27
N TYR A 18 -10.13 -5.64 6.61
CA TYR A 18 -9.22 -4.64 7.18
C TYR A 18 -9.17 -3.42 6.27
N GLU A 19 -8.90 -2.26 6.85
CA GLU A 19 -8.64 -1.04 6.11
C GLU A 19 -7.41 -0.32 6.68
N GLY A 20 -6.69 0.37 5.84
CA GLY A 20 -5.56 1.22 6.21
C GLY A 20 -5.58 2.49 5.39
N ALA A 21 -5.89 3.64 6.04
CA ALA A 21 -6.01 4.94 5.40
C ALA A 21 -7.04 4.96 4.24
N GLY A 22 -8.18 4.27 4.42
CA GLY A 22 -9.27 4.19 3.45
C GLY A 22 -9.09 3.16 2.34
N ASN A 23 -7.97 2.46 2.31
CA ASN A 23 -7.72 1.36 1.37
C ASN A 23 -8.08 0.03 2.06
N ASP A 24 -9.05 -0.70 1.55
CA ASP A 24 -9.67 -1.83 2.22
C ASP A 24 -9.36 -3.19 1.57
N PHE A 25 -9.21 -4.21 2.41
CA PHE A 25 -8.73 -5.51 1.99
C PHE A 25 -9.55 -6.65 2.60
N VAL A 26 -9.74 -7.71 1.80
CA VAL A 26 -10.11 -9.04 2.29
C VAL A 26 -8.83 -9.79 2.59
N ILE A 27 -8.65 -10.29 3.82
CA ILE A 27 -7.45 -11.03 4.22
C ILE A 27 -7.85 -12.43 4.66
N ILE A 28 -7.18 -13.44 4.12
CA ILE A 28 -7.42 -14.86 4.42
C ILE A 28 -6.17 -15.46 5.04
N ASP A 29 -6.32 -16.15 6.17
CA ASP A 29 -5.28 -17.03 6.68
C ASP A 29 -5.20 -18.28 5.81
N ASN A 30 -4.18 -18.34 4.97
CA ASN A 30 -3.97 -19.39 3.99
C ASN A 30 -2.76 -20.29 4.35
N ARG A 31 -2.35 -20.32 5.60
CA ARG A 31 -1.25 -21.19 6.05
C ARG A 31 -1.55 -22.66 5.78
N GLU A 32 -2.81 -23.06 5.88
CA GLU A 32 -3.25 -24.43 5.56
C GLU A 32 -3.64 -24.63 4.08
N ARG A 33 -3.36 -23.64 3.21
CA ARG A 33 -3.68 -23.71 1.76
C ARG A 33 -5.16 -23.94 1.46
N VAL A 34 -6.04 -23.37 2.26
CA VAL A 34 -7.50 -23.52 2.10
C VAL A 34 -8.08 -22.72 0.93
N PHE A 35 -7.34 -21.76 0.40
CA PHE A 35 -7.76 -20.90 -0.69
C PHE A 35 -6.73 -20.89 -1.82
N GLU A 36 -7.20 -21.14 -3.05
CA GLU A 36 -6.40 -21.00 -4.27
C GLU A 36 -6.81 -19.75 -5.03
N PRO A 37 -5.92 -18.74 -5.14
CA PRO A 37 -6.23 -17.46 -5.77
C PRO A 37 -6.24 -17.60 -7.29
N ARG A 38 -7.43 -17.65 -7.88
CA ARG A 38 -7.63 -17.53 -9.33
C ARG A 38 -8.10 -16.12 -9.65
N PRO A 39 -7.55 -15.42 -10.66
CA PRO A 39 -7.87 -14.03 -10.94
C PRO A 39 -9.38 -13.72 -10.99
N ALA A 40 -10.15 -14.57 -11.67
CA ALA A 40 -11.60 -14.40 -11.76
C ALA A 40 -12.31 -14.56 -10.40
N LEU A 41 -11.80 -15.42 -9.50
CA LEU A 41 -12.36 -15.58 -8.16
C LEU A 41 -12.02 -14.39 -7.27
N VAL A 42 -10.78 -13.91 -7.33
CA VAL A 42 -10.34 -12.72 -6.60
C VAL A 42 -11.18 -11.51 -7.02
N ALA A 43 -11.33 -11.29 -8.34
CA ALA A 43 -12.15 -10.20 -8.86
C ALA A 43 -13.62 -10.30 -8.41
N ALA A 44 -14.20 -11.52 -8.40
CA ALA A 44 -15.56 -11.72 -7.92
C ALA A 44 -15.70 -11.44 -6.41
N LEU A 45 -14.72 -11.80 -5.59
CA LEU A 45 -14.73 -11.52 -4.14
C LEU A 45 -14.55 -10.03 -3.85
N CYS A 46 -13.73 -9.34 -4.65
CA CYS A 46 -13.48 -7.90 -4.50
C CYS A 46 -14.59 -7.01 -5.08
N ASP A 47 -15.54 -7.56 -5.85
CA ASP A 47 -16.66 -6.79 -6.39
C ASP A 47 -17.51 -6.22 -5.24
N ARG A 48 -17.73 -4.87 -5.24
CA ARG A 48 -18.42 -4.17 -4.16
C ARG A 48 -19.95 -4.35 -4.17
N ARG A 49 -20.51 -4.94 -5.23
CA ARG A 49 -21.96 -5.15 -5.38
C ARG A 49 -22.34 -6.62 -5.26
N PHE A 50 -21.52 -7.50 -5.80
CA PHE A 50 -21.84 -8.92 -5.90
C PHE A 50 -20.91 -9.82 -5.08
N GLY A 51 -19.81 -9.26 -4.56
CA GLY A 51 -18.85 -9.95 -3.70
C GLY A 51 -18.84 -9.39 -2.27
N ILE A 52 -17.70 -9.57 -1.59
CA ILE A 52 -17.41 -8.95 -0.28
C ILE A 52 -17.16 -7.46 -0.45
N GLY A 53 -16.51 -7.08 -1.55
CA GLY A 53 -16.11 -5.71 -1.87
C GLY A 53 -14.81 -5.31 -1.17
N ALA A 54 -13.77 -5.03 -1.95
CA ALA A 54 -12.48 -4.54 -1.45
C ALA A 54 -11.64 -3.97 -2.60
N ASP A 55 -10.62 -3.19 -2.25
CA ASP A 55 -9.57 -2.74 -3.18
C ASP A 55 -8.59 -3.86 -3.53
N GLY A 56 -8.55 -4.92 -2.71
CA GLY A 56 -7.76 -6.10 -3.00
C GLY A 56 -7.96 -7.22 -2.00
N LEU A 57 -7.36 -8.38 -2.33
CA LEU A 57 -7.38 -9.57 -1.50
C LEU A 57 -5.94 -9.92 -1.11
N MET A 58 -5.73 -10.30 0.15
CA MET A 58 -4.43 -10.75 0.64
C MET A 58 -4.51 -12.13 1.26
N LEU A 59 -3.44 -12.88 1.10
CA LEU A 59 -3.24 -14.19 1.72
C LEU A 59 -2.07 -14.11 2.69
N LEU A 60 -2.27 -14.63 3.89
CA LEU A 60 -1.22 -14.92 4.84
C LEU A 60 -0.84 -16.40 4.67
N GLU A 61 0.37 -16.66 4.22
CA GLU A 61 0.88 -18.01 3.96
C GLU A 61 2.13 -18.31 4.79
N GLU A 62 2.45 -19.59 4.96
CA GLU A 62 3.72 -19.98 5.57
C GLU A 62 4.92 -19.61 4.70
N GLU A 63 6.02 -19.21 5.35
CA GLU A 63 7.29 -18.86 4.70
C GLU A 63 8.48 -19.39 5.51
N CYS A 64 9.46 -19.96 4.82
CA CYS A 64 10.71 -20.38 5.44
C CYS A 64 11.66 -19.19 5.56
N GLY A 65 12.07 -18.84 6.78
CA GLY A 65 13.00 -17.73 7.03
C GLY A 65 12.35 -16.38 7.28
N ALA A 66 11.01 -16.33 7.35
CA ALA A 66 10.23 -15.19 7.79
C ALA A 66 9.08 -15.69 8.68
N ASP A 67 8.39 -14.76 9.38
CA ASP A 67 7.25 -15.14 10.20
C ASP A 67 6.07 -15.62 9.33
N PHE A 68 5.91 -15.03 8.13
CA PHE A 68 4.90 -15.42 7.14
C PHE A 68 5.23 -14.84 5.77
N ARG A 69 4.47 -15.28 4.74
CA ARG A 69 4.42 -14.68 3.41
C ARG A 69 3.12 -13.92 3.23
N MET A 70 3.22 -12.70 2.75
CA MET A 70 2.11 -11.91 2.25
C MET A 70 2.02 -12.06 0.74
N ARG A 71 0.86 -12.48 0.23
CA ARG A 71 0.52 -12.38 -1.18
C ARG A 71 -0.61 -11.38 -1.34
N TYR A 72 -0.45 -10.46 -2.25
CA TYR A 72 -1.42 -9.40 -2.51
C TYR A 72 -1.94 -9.49 -3.94
N PHE A 73 -3.25 -9.36 -4.09
CA PHE A 73 -3.96 -9.38 -5.37
C PHE A 73 -4.80 -8.12 -5.49
N ASN A 74 -4.67 -7.41 -6.60
CA ASN A 74 -5.55 -6.28 -6.90
C ASN A 74 -7.00 -6.74 -7.10
N SER A 75 -7.94 -5.82 -6.95
CA SER A 75 -9.37 -6.11 -7.09
C SER A 75 -9.80 -6.63 -8.47
N ASP A 76 -8.99 -6.45 -9.50
CA ASP A 76 -9.18 -7.01 -10.85
C ASP A 76 -8.61 -8.43 -11.02
N GLY A 77 -7.92 -8.96 -9.99
CA GLY A 77 -7.50 -10.35 -9.89
C GLY A 77 -6.01 -10.66 -9.94
N PRO A 78 -5.15 -9.95 -10.66
CA PRO A 78 -3.72 -10.24 -10.73
C PRO A 78 -2.98 -10.03 -9.42
N GLU A 79 -1.95 -10.86 -9.19
CA GLU A 79 -1.02 -10.67 -8.07
C GLU A 79 -0.18 -9.40 -8.30
N ALA A 80 0.01 -8.62 -7.26
CA ALA A 80 0.68 -7.33 -7.28
C ALA A 80 1.79 -7.26 -6.21
N THR A 81 2.62 -6.21 -6.31
CA THR A 81 3.63 -5.90 -5.30
C THR A 81 2.99 -5.41 -4.00
N MET A 82 3.72 -5.52 -2.90
CA MET A 82 3.27 -5.04 -1.59
C MET A 82 2.93 -3.55 -1.63
N CYS A 83 1.79 -3.22 -1.07
CA CYS A 83 1.32 -1.85 -0.84
C CYS A 83 1.49 -1.52 0.64
N GLY A 84 2.00 -0.34 0.97
CA GLY A 84 2.25 0.07 2.35
C GLY A 84 0.99 0.03 3.24
N ASN A 85 -0.19 0.38 2.70
CA ASN A 85 -1.46 0.26 3.41
C ASN A 85 -1.79 -1.21 3.70
N GLY A 86 -1.65 -2.07 2.68
CA GLY A 86 -1.86 -3.51 2.80
C GLY A 86 -0.87 -4.18 3.75
N GLY A 87 0.41 -3.79 3.72
CA GLY A 87 1.43 -4.31 4.64
C GLY A 87 1.11 -4.03 6.10
N ARG A 88 0.57 -2.83 6.42
CA ARG A 88 0.12 -2.51 7.79
C ARG A 88 -1.11 -3.35 8.19
N CYS A 89 -2.08 -3.50 7.30
CA CYS A 89 -3.26 -4.34 7.54
C CYS A 89 -2.87 -5.81 7.74
N MET A 90 -1.96 -6.33 6.91
CA MET A 90 -1.46 -7.70 7.02
C MET A 90 -0.69 -7.93 8.33
N ALA A 91 0.14 -6.98 8.76
CA ALA A 91 0.86 -7.08 10.03
C ALA A 91 -0.10 -7.14 11.24
N LEU A 92 -1.16 -6.33 11.24
CA LEU A 92 -2.18 -6.37 12.28
C LEU A 92 -2.97 -7.68 12.24
N PHE A 93 -3.36 -8.14 11.05
CA PHE A 93 -4.03 -9.42 10.87
C PHE A 93 -3.18 -10.59 11.34
N ALA A 94 -1.88 -10.63 10.98
CA ALA A 94 -0.95 -11.68 11.41
C ALA A 94 -0.82 -11.75 12.93
N ARG A 95 -0.82 -10.58 13.59
CA ARG A 95 -0.83 -10.50 15.06
C ARG A 95 -2.13 -11.06 15.65
N HIS A 96 -3.29 -10.74 15.08
CA HIS A 96 -4.59 -11.26 15.52
C HIS A 96 -4.75 -12.77 15.27
N ALA A 97 -4.26 -13.26 14.13
CA ALA A 97 -4.27 -14.67 13.77
C ALA A 97 -3.21 -15.52 14.51
N GLY A 98 -2.40 -14.90 15.36
CA GLY A 98 -1.32 -15.58 16.09
C GLY A 98 -0.21 -16.12 15.18
N ALA A 99 -0.09 -15.59 13.96
CA ALA A 99 0.97 -15.95 13.02
C ALA A 99 2.30 -15.27 13.33
N ALA A 100 2.25 -14.09 13.98
CA ALA A 100 3.43 -13.34 14.39
C ALA A 100 3.22 -12.61 15.71
N GLY A 101 4.33 -12.17 16.34
CA GLY A 101 4.33 -11.33 17.54
C GLY A 101 4.13 -9.84 17.23
N GLU A 102 4.58 -8.98 18.16
CA GLU A 102 4.53 -7.52 17.94
C GLU A 102 5.56 -7.06 16.92
N ARG A 103 6.73 -7.68 16.88
CA ARG A 103 7.77 -7.45 15.85
C ARG A 103 7.78 -8.65 14.92
N MET A 104 7.78 -8.37 13.64
CA MET A 104 7.68 -9.40 12.62
C MET A 104 8.48 -9.07 11.37
N ALA A 105 8.88 -10.12 10.65
CA ALA A 105 9.42 -10.03 9.32
C ALA A 105 8.57 -10.91 8.38
N PHE A 106 8.17 -10.39 7.25
CA PHE A 106 7.38 -11.12 6.28
C PHE A 106 7.91 -10.96 4.87
N ALA A 107 7.77 -12.02 4.09
CA ALA A 107 8.14 -12.00 2.68
C ALA A 107 6.97 -11.52 1.84
N ALA A 108 7.25 -10.70 0.83
CA ALA A 108 6.31 -10.32 -0.23
C ALA A 108 6.99 -10.49 -1.59
N VAL A 109 6.28 -10.20 -2.67
CA VAL A 109 6.82 -10.35 -4.04
C VAL A 109 8.10 -9.52 -4.26
N ASP A 110 8.17 -8.35 -3.63
CA ASP A 110 9.27 -7.38 -3.73
C ASP A 110 10.36 -7.55 -2.67
N GLY A 111 10.26 -8.58 -1.81
CA GLY A 111 11.30 -8.92 -0.85
C GLY A 111 10.83 -9.06 0.59
N LEU A 112 11.78 -8.93 1.52
CA LEU A 112 11.55 -9.05 2.96
C LEU A 112 11.20 -7.68 3.56
N HIS A 113 10.10 -7.63 4.28
CA HIS A 113 9.62 -6.46 5.00
C HIS A 113 9.64 -6.70 6.50
N ARG A 114 9.72 -5.62 7.27
CA ARG A 114 9.65 -5.65 8.73
C ARG A 114 8.53 -4.75 9.21
N ALA A 115 7.80 -5.20 10.21
CA ALA A 115 6.76 -4.41 10.84
C ALA A 115 6.81 -4.54 12.37
N GLU A 116 6.31 -3.51 13.04
CA GLU A 116 6.13 -3.49 14.48
C GLU A 116 4.73 -2.96 14.81
N VAL A 117 3.99 -3.72 15.62
CA VAL A 117 2.71 -3.29 16.18
C VAL A 117 3.00 -2.39 17.37
N LEU A 118 2.90 -1.08 17.18
CA LEU A 118 3.19 -0.07 18.20
C LEU A 118 2.06 0.08 19.22
N ALA A 119 0.83 -0.16 18.79
CA ALA A 119 -0.35 -0.20 19.64
C ALA A 119 -1.42 -1.07 18.98
N CYS A 120 -2.15 -1.81 19.78
CA CYS A 120 -3.29 -2.60 19.34
C CYS A 120 -4.38 -2.50 20.42
N GLY A 121 -5.60 -2.12 20.02
CA GLY A 121 -6.75 -2.01 20.91
C GLY A 121 -8.03 -2.34 20.16
N GLY A 122 -8.69 -3.46 20.56
CA GLY A 122 -9.84 -3.98 19.82
C GLY A 122 -9.48 -4.29 18.36
N ASP A 123 -10.24 -3.71 17.43
CA ASP A 123 -10.10 -3.98 16.00
C ASP A 123 -9.16 -2.99 15.29
N ALA A 124 -8.48 -2.09 16.02
CA ALA A 124 -7.59 -1.08 15.45
C ALA A 124 -6.15 -1.22 15.98
N GLY A 125 -5.18 -0.80 15.17
CA GLY A 125 -3.77 -0.80 15.55
C GLY A 125 -2.97 0.29 14.86
N ARG A 126 -1.87 0.69 15.51
CA ARG A 126 -0.84 1.55 14.93
C ARG A 126 0.38 0.69 14.59
N ILE A 127 0.75 0.68 13.34
CA ILE A 127 1.80 -0.20 12.80
C ILE A 127 2.92 0.65 12.23
N ALA A 128 4.15 0.38 12.66
CA ALA A 128 5.35 0.81 11.96
C ALA A 128 5.70 -0.23 10.90
N LEU A 129 5.85 0.20 9.66
CA LEU A 129 6.24 -0.65 8.53
C LEU A 129 7.55 -0.15 7.96
N GLY A 130 8.56 -1.04 7.88
CA GLY A 130 9.81 -0.76 7.18
C GLY A 130 9.54 -0.63 5.68
N MET A 131 9.98 0.49 5.12
CA MET A 131 9.87 0.78 3.69
C MET A 131 11.20 0.54 2.99
N THR A 132 11.16 0.40 1.67
CA THR A 132 12.36 0.26 0.83
C THR A 132 13.28 1.48 0.99
N GLU A 133 14.60 1.24 1.02
CA GLU A 133 15.60 2.31 1.08
C GLU A 133 15.43 3.27 -0.09
N PRO A 134 15.29 4.57 0.17
CA PRO A 134 15.10 5.57 -0.89
C PRO A 134 16.35 5.74 -1.73
N HIS A 135 16.19 5.79 -3.04
CA HIS A 135 17.30 5.98 -3.98
C HIS A 135 16.95 6.94 -5.12
N GLY A 136 17.92 7.27 -5.97
CA GLY A 136 17.71 8.10 -7.15
C GLY A 136 17.32 9.56 -6.87
N PHE A 137 17.63 10.11 -5.68
CA PHE A 137 17.32 11.50 -5.36
C PHE A 137 17.95 12.47 -6.35
N ALA A 138 17.13 13.32 -6.97
CA ALA A 138 17.56 14.36 -7.91
C ALA A 138 16.60 15.56 -7.89
N GLU A 139 17.10 16.75 -8.16
CA GLU A 139 16.25 17.88 -8.55
C GLU A 139 15.69 17.62 -9.96
N ALA A 140 14.42 17.89 -10.15
CA ALA A 140 13.72 17.68 -11.42
C ALA A 140 12.62 18.72 -11.58
N GLU A 141 12.65 19.47 -12.68
CA GLU A 141 11.66 20.53 -12.94
C GLU A 141 11.58 21.50 -11.74
N GLU A 142 10.36 21.76 -11.24
CA GLU A 142 10.10 22.63 -10.08
C GLU A 142 10.03 21.83 -8.75
N GLY A 143 10.66 20.65 -8.67
CA GLY A 143 10.60 19.77 -7.53
C GLY A 143 11.72 18.75 -7.47
N TYR A 144 11.45 17.61 -6.90
CA TYR A 144 12.44 16.58 -6.60
C TYR A 144 11.93 15.20 -6.99
N PHE A 145 12.82 14.41 -7.56
CA PHE A 145 12.59 12.98 -7.82
C PHE A 145 13.23 12.14 -6.71
N VAL A 146 12.53 11.09 -6.29
CA VAL A 146 13.06 10.02 -5.44
C VAL A 146 12.28 8.74 -5.66
N ASP A 147 12.98 7.60 -5.67
CA ASP A 147 12.33 6.28 -5.66
C ASP A 147 12.33 5.73 -4.24
N THR A 148 11.15 5.35 -3.75
CA THR A 148 10.92 4.76 -2.42
C THR A 148 10.28 3.37 -2.51
N GLY A 149 10.63 2.62 -3.58
CA GLY A 149 9.98 1.39 -4.01
C GLY A 149 8.95 1.64 -5.13
N SER A 150 8.74 2.90 -5.44
CA SER A 150 8.01 3.42 -6.59
C SER A 150 8.56 4.81 -6.91
N PRO A 151 8.60 5.22 -8.19
CA PRO A 151 9.10 6.54 -8.58
C PRO A 151 8.12 7.64 -8.15
N HIS A 152 8.64 8.62 -7.42
CA HIS A 152 7.91 9.77 -6.91
C HIS A 152 8.53 11.09 -7.37
N TYR A 153 7.66 12.04 -7.67
CA TYR A 153 7.98 13.44 -7.79
C TYR A 153 7.34 14.21 -6.62
N VAL A 154 8.11 15.08 -5.98
CA VAL A 154 7.69 15.87 -4.81
C VAL A 154 7.85 17.34 -5.13
N ARG A 155 6.77 18.09 -5.03
CA ARG A 155 6.75 19.55 -5.22
C ARG A 155 6.20 20.23 -3.98
N PHE A 156 6.98 21.17 -3.41
CA PHE A 156 6.49 22.02 -2.32
C PHE A 156 5.55 23.08 -2.87
N VAL A 157 4.47 23.32 -2.12
CA VAL A 157 3.42 24.29 -2.43
C VAL A 157 3.11 25.13 -1.18
N GLU A 158 2.58 26.33 -1.36
CA GLU A 158 2.20 27.19 -0.23
C GLU A 158 0.93 26.72 0.48
N ASP A 159 -0.04 26.23 -0.27
CA ASP A 159 -1.34 25.78 0.24
C ASP A 159 -1.77 24.55 -0.60
N VAL A 160 -1.69 23.39 0.02
CA VAL A 160 -1.97 22.11 -0.64
C VAL A 160 -3.47 21.96 -1.00
N GLU A 161 -4.35 22.62 -0.26
CA GLU A 161 -5.80 22.57 -0.50
C GLU A 161 -6.21 23.27 -1.80
N ARG A 162 -5.39 24.22 -2.27
CA ARG A 162 -5.66 24.96 -3.50
C ARG A 162 -5.09 24.31 -4.76
N VAL A 163 -4.37 23.21 -4.61
CA VAL A 163 -3.77 22.52 -5.75
C VAL A 163 -4.83 21.75 -6.54
N ASP A 164 -4.87 21.92 -7.85
CA ASP A 164 -5.55 21.00 -8.77
C ASP A 164 -4.71 19.72 -8.92
N VAL A 165 -4.84 18.83 -7.92
CA VAL A 165 -4.04 17.59 -7.86
C VAL A 165 -4.24 16.74 -9.11
N ARG A 166 -5.46 16.64 -9.62
CA ARG A 166 -5.77 15.83 -10.81
C ARG A 166 -5.16 16.43 -12.07
N GLY A 167 -5.33 17.70 -12.33
CA GLY A 167 -4.83 18.37 -13.52
C GLY A 167 -3.30 18.47 -13.54
N GLU A 168 -2.74 19.05 -12.47
CA GLU A 168 -1.29 19.21 -12.33
C GLU A 168 -0.57 17.85 -12.19
N GLY A 169 -1.13 16.92 -11.41
CA GLY A 169 -0.59 15.59 -11.24
C GLY A 169 -0.49 14.84 -12.56
N ARG A 170 -1.57 14.83 -13.36
CA ARG A 170 -1.58 14.24 -14.71
C ARG A 170 -0.53 14.88 -15.61
N ARG A 171 -0.40 16.21 -15.57
CA ARG A 171 0.59 16.94 -16.37
C ARG A 171 2.00 16.51 -16.02
N VAL A 172 2.36 16.56 -14.73
CA VAL A 172 3.71 16.24 -14.24
C VAL A 172 4.05 14.76 -14.47
N ARG A 173 3.12 13.86 -14.15
CA ARG A 173 3.31 12.41 -14.34
C ARG A 173 3.76 12.05 -15.77
N ASN A 174 3.28 12.78 -16.76
CA ASN A 174 3.53 12.51 -18.17
C ASN A 174 4.66 13.36 -18.79
N LEU A 175 5.45 14.06 -17.97
CA LEU A 175 6.58 14.81 -18.48
C LEU A 175 7.62 13.88 -19.14
N PRO A 176 8.26 14.29 -20.24
CA PRO A 176 9.30 13.50 -20.89
C PRO A 176 10.44 13.09 -19.94
N ALA A 177 10.74 13.92 -18.95
CA ALA A 177 11.75 13.64 -17.94
C ALA A 177 11.51 12.33 -17.17
N PHE A 178 10.25 11.90 -17.05
CA PHE A 178 9.85 10.69 -16.33
C PHE A 178 9.44 9.52 -17.22
N ALA A 179 9.60 9.64 -18.56
CA ALA A 179 9.21 8.57 -19.48
C ALA A 179 9.96 7.26 -19.24
N GLY A 180 11.24 7.35 -18.83
CA GLY A 180 12.09 6.18 -18.54
C GLY A 180 11.62 5.35 -17.34
N THR A 181 10.82 5.92 -16.42
CA THR A 181 10.25 5.22 -15.26
C THR A 181 8.81 4.76 -15.50
N GLY A 182 8.27 4.99 -16.69
CA GLY A 182 6.84 4.79 -16.96
C GLY A 182 5.94 5.82 -16.25
N GLY A 183 6.50 7.01 -15.95
CA GLY A 183 5.88 8.09 -15.20
C GLY A 183 6.09 7.97 -13.68
N VAL A 184 5.63 8.97 -12.94
CA VAL A 184 5.81 9.11 -11.49
C VAL A 184 4.49 9.25 -10.75
N ASN A 185 4.46 8.92 -9.47
CA ASN A 185 3.48 9.44 -8.53
C ASN A 185 3.84 10.91 -8.22
N VAL A 186 2.86 11.79 -8.16
CA VAL A 186 3.10 13.22 -7.95
C VAL A 186 2.57 13.64 -6.58
N ASN A 187 3.47 14.12 -5.72
CA ASN A 187 3.15 14.52 -4.36
C ASN A 187 3.28 16.03 -4.24
N PHE A 188 2.18 16.69 -3.88
CA PHE A 188 2.14 18.11 -3.51
C PHE A 188 2.26 18.22 -2.00
N VAL A 189 3.24 18.99 -1.53
CA VAL A 189 3.62 19.03 -0.13
C VAL A 189 3.59 20.45 0.40
N GLU A 190 2.77 20.70 1.43
CA GLU A 190 2.77 21.92 2.23
C GLU A 190 3.55 21.67 3.51
N VAL A 191 4.43 22.61 3.87
CA VAL A 191 5.10 22.62 5.17
C VAL A 191 4.17 23.28 6.18
N ALA A 192 3.54 22.47 7.03
CA ALA A 192 2.58 22.95 8.05
C ALA A 192 3.26 23.37 9.36
N GLY A 193 4.51 22.97 9.58
CA GLY A 193 5.32 23.28 10.75
C GLY A 193 6.68 22.61 10.69
N GLU A 194 7.51 22.81 11.70
CA GLU A 194 8.80 22.11 11.78
C GLU A 194 8.56 20.61 11.89
N GLY A 195 8.99 19.85 10.88
CA GLY A 195 8.78 18.40 10.81
C GLY A 195 7.34 17.97 10.57
N THR A 196 6.42 18.86 10.19
CA THR A 196 5.03 18.53 9.90
C THR A 196 4.69 18.89 8.46
N LEU A 197 4.17 17.92 7.72
CA LEU A 197 3.80 18.04 6.32
C LEU A 197 2.32 17.74 6.10
N LYS A 198 1.71 18.45 5.14
CA LYS A 198 0.47 17.99 4.50
C LYS A 198 0.80 17.54 3.09
N VAL A 199 0.29 16.40 2.71
CA VAL A 199 0.60 15.78 1.42
C VAL A 199 -0.69 15.38 0.71
N ARG A 200 -0.78 15.74 -0.58
CA ARG A 200 -1.81 15.22 -1.50
C ARG A 200 -1.12 14.58 -2.69
N THR A 201 -1.57 13.40 -3.08
CA THR A 201 -0.89 12.58 -4.09
C THR A 201 -1.80 12.23 -5.26
N TYR A 202 -1.31 12.51 -6.48
CA TYR A 202 -1.82 11.91 -7.72
C TYR A 202 -1.07 10.61 -7.96
N GLU A 203 -1.78 9.48 -7.96
CA GLU A 203 -1.16 8.16 -7.97
C GLU A 203 -1.11 7.56 -9.37
N ARG A 204 0.08 7.13 -9.76
CA ARG A 204 0.33 6.40 -11.01
C ARG A 204 -0.38 5.04 -10.98
N GLY A 205 -1.14 4.74 -12.04
CA GLY A 205 -1.93 3.51 -12.14
C GLY A 205 -3.37 3.66 -11.66
N VAL A 206 -3.63 4.54 -10.68
CA VAL A 206 -4.97 5.00 -10.33
C VAL A 206 -5.40 6.13 -11.24
N GLU A 207 -4.44 6.99 -11.64
CA GLU A 207 -4.62 8.15 -12.52
C GLU A 207 -5.60 9.19 -11.95
N ASP A 208 -5.60 9.28 -10.62
CA ASP A 208 -6.40 10.22 -9.84
C ASP A 208 -5.73 10.52 -8.50
N GLU A 209 -6.31 11.45 -7.74
CA GLU A 209 -5.94 11.66 -6.34
C GLU A 209 -6.39 10.48 -5.47
N THR A 210 -5.50 10.01 -4.58
CA THR A 210 -5.81 8.96 -3.62
C THR A 210 -5.83 9.50 -2.20
N LEU A 211 -6.56 8.83 -1.30
CA LEU A 211 -6.68 9.23 0.11
C LEU A 211 -5.36 9.11 0.86
N ALA A 212 -4.50 8.17 0.47
CA ALA A 212 -3.18 8.00 1.05
C ALA A 212 -2.27 7.16 0.14
N CYS A 213 -1.04 7.63 -0.03
CA CYS A 213 0.03 6.90 -0.69
C CYS A 213 1.21 6.73 0.29
N GLY A 214 1.44 5.50 0.78
CA GLY A 214 2.47 5.22 1.79
C GLY A 214 3.88 5.54 1.29
N THR A 215 4.23 5.10 0.06
CA THR A 215 5.51 5.42 -0.58
C THR A 215 5.64 6.92 -0.87
N GLY A 216 4.54 7.59 -1.19
CA GLY A 216 4.48 9.04 -1.40
C GLY A 216 4.74 9.83 -0.11
N SER A 217 4.21 9.38 1.02
CA SER A 217 4.50 9.98 2.33
C SER A 217 5.98 9.84 2.68
N VAL A 218 6.58 8.67 2.42
CA VAL A 218 8.02 8.46 2.59
C VAL A 218 8.83 9.36 1.65
N ALA A 219 8.43 9.48 0.39
CA ALA A 219 9.09 10.37 -0.57
C ALA A 219 9.04 11.83 -0.11
N ALA A 220 7.88 12.31 0.33
CA ALA A 220 7.72 13.66 0.88
C ALA A 220 8.63 13.89 2.10
N ALA A 221 8.66 12.95 3.04
CA ALA A 221 9.50 13.02 4.23
C ALA A 221 11.00 13.02 3.88
N VAL A 222 11.45 12.14 2.98
CA VAL A 222 12.85 12.08 2.53
C VAL A 222 13.28 13.37 1.86
N VAL A 223 12.47 13.91 0.96
CA VAL A 223 12.76 15.18 0.30
C VAL A 223 12.77 16.32 1.32
N ALA A 224 11.77 16.41 2.19
CA ALA A 224 11.69 17.45 3.21
C ALA A 224 12.87 17.39 4.19
N SER A 225 13.27 16.20 4.64
CA SER A 225 14.43 16.05 5.52
C SER A 225 15.73 16.54 4.87
N ARG A 226 15.89 16.37 3.55
CA ARG A 226 17.09 16.80 2.83
C ARG A 226 17.14 18.31 2.54
N VAL A 227 15.99 18.89 2.19
CA VAL A 227 15.98 20.25 1.63
C VAL A 227 15.33 21.31 2.54
N ARG A 228 14.60 20.90 3.57
CA ARG A 228 13.91 21.82 4.51
C ARG A 228 14.31 21.59 5.96
N PHE A 229 14.48 20.33 6.37
CA PHE A 229 14.65 19.96 7.77
C PHE A 229 15.83 19.01 8.00
N PRO A 230 17.09 19.39 7.65
CA PRO A 230 18.23 18.45 7.73
C PRO A 230 18.58 18.00 9.15
N GLN A 231 18.05 18.66 10.18
CA GLN A 231 18.27 18.32 11.60
C GLN A 231 17.11 17.54 12.22
N VAL A 232 15.96 17.42 11.53
CA VAL A 232 14.77 16.74 12.04
C VAL A 232 14.90 15.24 11.81
N ARG A 233 14.61 14.44 12.85
CA ARG A 233 14.72 12.98 12.81
C ARG A 233 13.37 12.27 12.55
N SER A 234 12.27 12.98 12.71
CA SER A 234 10.91 12.48 12.47
C SER A 234 10.12 13.55 11.73
N ILE A 235 9.35 13.13 10.74
CA ILE A 235 8.45 13.98 9.99
C ILE A 235 7.05 13.35 10.09
N ASP A 236 6.08 14.18 10.49
CA ASP A 236 4.67 13.85 10.66
C ASP A 236 3.83 14.41 9.52
#